data_301de278c1b6e8c09b8bd2a3f09872dc
#
_entry.id   301de278c1b6e8c09b8bd2a3f09872dc
#
_cell.length_a   1.000
_cell.length_b   1.000
_cell.length_c   1.000
_cell.angle_alpha   90.00
_cell.angle_beta   90.00
_cell.angle_gamma   90.00
#
_symmetry.space_group_name_H-M   'P 1'
#
loop_
_entity.id
_entity.type
_entity.pdbx_description
1 polymer ?
#
loop_
_entity_poly.entity_id
_entity_poly.type
_entity_poly.pdbx_seq_one_letter_code
_entity_poly.pdbx_strand_id
1 'polypeptide(L)'
;MTVRTLKLACAVAALFMGSAWQASAQTAVKFALDWKFEGPSAPYFVAIDKGYYKAEGLDVTVDSGPGSVAGIGRVAAGAYPLGFFDINSLVKFRDQNPEQKVQAVMIVYDLPPFAVISLTKAGIKTPRDLEGKVLGAPAPDGAYAQWKAFVKANGFDDAKVKIENVGFPVREPMLAQGKVDAITGFSFSSYFNLLQNNIKSEDISVMLMSDYGIVLYGNAIMVNPDFAKANPKIVAGFVRATIKGFIDTAKDPESAIKSVMKRNETADEKIELDRLKMALRDSIATPWVKANGVGGIDAARFAKSLDQIADTYEFKNRPKVEDLFTTEFLPPAPERKL
;
A
#
# COMPACT_ATOMS: atom_id res chain seq x y z
N MET A 1 31.93 40.01 54.02
CA MET A 1 31.62 39.00 52.94
C MET A 1 32.48 39.36 51.75
N THR A 2 33.48 38.57 51.47
CA THR A 2 34.60 38.88 50.60
C THR A 2 34.24 38.53 49.14
N VAL A 3 34.74 39.36 48.20
CA VAL A 3 34.57 39.31 46.74
C VAL A 3 34.83 37.91 46.14
N ARG A 4 35.44 36.98 46.86
CA ARG A 4 35.71 35.59 46.40
C ARG A 4 34.47 34.68 46.41
N THR A 5 33.49 34.93 47.29
CA THR A 5 32.25 34.13 47.37
C THR A 5 31.26 34.48 46.23
N LEU A 6 31.31 35.71 45.73
CA LEU A 6 30.41 36.15 44.63
C LEU A 6 30.84 35.58 43.26
N LYS A 7 32.16 35.35 43.05
CA LYS A 7 32.68 34.77 41.80
C LYS A 7 32.39 33.27 41.65
N LEU A 8 32.25 32.53 42.78
CA LEU A 8 31.93 31.10 42.74
C LEU A 8 30.45 30.86 42.46
N ALA A 9 29.57 31.75 42.94
CA ALA A 9 28.11 31.65 42.68
C ALA A 9 27.76 31.92 41.21
N CYS A 10 28.47 32.83 40.51
CA CYS A 10 28.26 33.08 39.10
C CYS A 10 28.76 31.94 38.16
N ALA A 11 29.83 31.23 38.58
CA ALA A 11 30.38 30.11 37.80
C ALA A 11 29.47 28.86 37.84
N VAL A 12 28.79 28.62 38.94
CA VAL A 12 27.85 27.47 39.07
C VAL A 12 26.52 27.73 38.34
N ALA A 13 26.05 28.99 38.27
CA ALA A 13 24.86 29.37 37.50
C ALA A 13 25.05 29.24 35.97
N ALA A 14 26.28 29.45 35.48
CA ALA A 14 26.60 29.32 34.05
C ALA A 14 26.66 27.85 33.55
N LEU A 15 26.91 26.88 34.44
CA LEU A 15 26.93 25.44 34.10
C LEU A 15 25.56 24.78 34.02
N PHE A 16 24.50 25.41 34.54
CA PHE A 16 23.11 24.89 34.47
C PHE A 16 22.32 25.45 33.26
N MET A 17 22.82 26.41 32.50
CA MET A 17 22.15 26.96 31.32
C MET A 17 22.49 26.25 29.99
N GLY A 18 23.30 25.19 30.03
CA GLY A 18 23.82 24.52 28.83
C GLY A 18 22.99 23.34 28.32
N SER A 19 21.91 22.93 28.99
CA SER A 19 21.03 21.84 28.55
C SER A 19 19.63 22.34 28.15
N ALA A 20 19.58 23.39 27.35
CA ALA A 20 18.41 23.59 26.51
C ALA A 20 18.39 22.40 25.53
N TRP A 21 17.62 21.38 25.84
CA TRP A 21 17.24 20.38 24.84
C TRP A 21 16.64 21.17 23.68
N GLN A 22 17.39 21.31 22.60
CA GLN A 22 16.80 21.74 21.35
C GLN A 22 15.76 20.67 21.01
N ALA A 23 14.50 20.92 21.32
CA ALA A 23 13.42 20.21 20.75
C ALA A 23 13.56 20.44 19.23
N SER A 24 14.25 19.53 18.55
CA SER A 24 14.33 19.57 17.09
C SER A 24 12.90 19.55 16.57
N ALA A 25 12.50 20.61 15.91
CA ALA A 25 11.18 20.66 15.29
C ALA A 25 11.04 19.43 14.38
N GLN A 26 9.97 18.67 14.58
CA GLN A 26 9.70 17.49 13.77
C GLN A 26 9.49 17.90 12.32
N THR A 27 10.03 17.13 11.39
CA THR A 27 9.80 17.36 9.96
C THR A 27 8.43 16.83 9.56
N ALA A 28 7.56 17.72 9.07
CA ALA A 28 6.23 17.35 8.58
C ALA A 28 6.36 16.52 7.29
N VAL A 29 5.72 15.35 7.26
CA VAL A 29 5.72 14.44 6.12
C VAL A 29 4.28 14.04 5.80
N LYS A 30 3.80 14.37 4.59
CA LYS A 30 2.52 13.90 4.07
C LYS A 30 2.69 12.57 3.37
N PHE A 31 1.85 11.61 3.74
CA PHE A 31 1.83 10.27 3.17
C PHE A 31 0.44 9.95 2.62
N ALA A 32 0.35 9.62 1.33
CA ALA A 32 -0.91 9.27 0.69
C ALA A 32 -1.11 7.75 0.61
N LEU A 33 -2.28 7.27 1.01
CA LEU A 33 -2.73 5.91 0.70
C LEU A 33 -3.44 5.90 -0.65
N ASP A 34 -3.61 4.71 -1.22
CA ASP A 34 -4.41 4.49 -2.42
C ASP A 34 -5.91 4.41 -2.15
N TRP A 35 -6.29 4.20 -0.87
CA TRP A 35 -7.66 3.91 -0.48
C TRP A 35 -8.08 4.63 0.80
N LYS A 36 -9.34 4.47 1.20
CA LYS A 36 -9.87 4.91 2.48
C LYS A 36 -9.23 4.15 3.65
N PHE A 37 -9.44 4.63 4.86
CA PHE A 37 -8.90 4.01 6.07
C PHE A 37 -9.69 2.76 6.42
N GLU A 38 -9.14 1.61 6.08
CA GLU A 38 -9.61 0.27 6.40
C GLU A 38 -8.56 -0.47 7.24
N GLY A 39 -8.88 -1.68 7.71
CA GLY A 39 -7.99 -2.50 8.52
C GLY A 39 -6.53 -2.54 8.07
N PRO A 40 -6.23 -2.76 6.76
CA PRO A 40 -4.86 -2.80 6.26
C PRO A 40 -4.05 -1.51 6.42
N SER A 41 -4.67 -0.37 6.75
CA SER A 41 -3.95 0.86 7.10
C SER A 41 -3.44 0.90 8.54
N ALA A 42 -3.78 -0.09 9.38
CA ALA A 42 -3.37 -0.16 10.78
C ALA A 42 -1.85 0.05 11.01
N PRO A 43 -0.92 -0.54 10.25
CA PRO A 43 0.51 -0.38 10.51
C PRO A 43 0.97 1.09 10.52
N TYR A 44 0.43 1.91 9.63
CA TYR A 44 0.79 3.34 9.53
C TYR A 44 0.29 4.11 10.74
N PHE A 45 -0.93 3.81 11.20
CA PHE A 45 -1.52 4.45 12.37
C PHE A 45 -0.92 3.96 13.68
N VAL A 46 -0.55 2.69 13.78
CA VAL A 46 0.22 2.15 14.90
C VAL A 46 1.57 2.87 15.01
N ALA A 47 2.24 3.11 13.89
CA ALA A 47 3.51 3.83 13.88
C ALA A 47 3.36 5.30 14.36
N ILE A 48 2.21 5.95 14.05
CA ILE A 48 1.87 7.27 14.60
C ILE A 48 1.58 7.18 16.09
N ASP A 49 0.65 6.32 16.49
CA ASP A 49 0.13 6.24 17.86
C ASP A 49 1.19 5.81 18.87
N LYS A 50 2.11 4.92 18.47
CA LYS A 50 3.26 4.49 19.28
C LYS A 50 4.47 5.44 19.20
N GLY A 51 4.36 6.51 18.42
CA GLY A 51 5.40 7.51 18.31
C GLY A 51 6.64 7.07 17.54
N TYR A 52 6.56 6.04 16.68
CA TYR A 52 7.72 5.56 15.94
C TYR A 52 8.20 6.59 14.92
N TYR A 53 7.31 7.30 14.24
CA TYR A 53 7.70 8.43 13.38
C TYR A 53 8.31 9.58 14.17
N LYS A 54 7.75 9.88 15.36
CA LYS A 54 8.29 10.93 16.24
C LYS A 54 9.70 10.62 16.70
N ALA A 55 10.00 9.34 17.00
CA ALA A 55 11.33 8.90 17.37
C ALA A 55 12.37 9.08 16.23
N GLU A 56 11.92 9.13 14.98
CA GLU A 56 12.74 9.44 13.80
C GLU A 56 12.73 10.95 13.47
N GLY A 57 12.16 11.79 14.33
CA GLY A 57 12.04 13.23 14.12
C GLY A 57 11.00 13.64 13.07
N LEU A 58 9.99 12.80 12.83
CA LEU A 58 8.97 13.01 11.80
C LEU A 58 7.59 13.27 12.43
N ASP A 59 6.85 14.22 11.83
CA ASP A 59 5.42 14.43 12.06
C ASP A 59 4.67 13.99 10.80
N VAL A 60 4.11 12.77 10.85
CA VAL A 60 3.51 12.12 9.67
C VAL A 60 2.00 12.31 9.68
N THR A 61 1.48 12.88 8.59
CA THR A 61 0.06 12.93 8.26
C THR A 61 -0.25 11.91 7.17
N VAL A 62 -1.27 11.07 7.40
CA VAL A 62 -1.73 10.06 6.44
C VAL A 62 -3.04 10.51 5.82
N ASP A 63 -3.10 10.59 4.50
CA ASP A 63 -4.29 10.95 3.75
C ASP A 63 -4.82 9.74 2.95
N SER A 64 -6.13 9.60 2.86
CA SER A 64 -6.77 8.63 1.98
C SER A 64 -6.63 9.02 0.51
N GLY A 65 -6.72 8.06 -0.41
CA GLY A 65 -6.50 8.30 -1.83
C GLY A 65 -7.60 7.77 -2.76
N PRO A 66 -7.55 8.22 -4.03
CA PRO A 66 -8.53 7.89 -5.05
C PRO A 66 -8.14 6.71 -5.94
N GLY A 67 -7.30 5.81 -5.45
CA GLY A 67 -6.75 4.67 -6.20
C GLY A 67 -5.29 4.85 -6.60
N SER A 68 -4.61 3.73 -6.86
CA SER A 68 -3.16 3.67 -7.10
C SER A 68 -2.73 4.47 -8.33
N VAL A 69 -3.44 4.34 -9.45
CA VAL A 69 -3.06 5.01 -10.71
C VAL A 69 -3.03 6.53 -10.57
N ALA A 70 -4.06 7.10 -9.92
CA ALA A 70 -4.12 8.54 -9.68
C ALA A 70 -3.13 9.01 -8.61
N GLY A 71 -2.85 8.16 -7.60
CA GLY A 71 -1.95 8.47 -6.50
C GLY A 71 -0.49 8.61 -6.93
N ILE A 72 -0.02 7.78 -7.84
CA ILE A 72 1.36 7.84 -8.39
C ILE A 72 1.64 9.20 -9.03
N GLY A 73 0.69 9.73 -9.80
CA GLY A 73 0.81 11.06 -10.40
C GLY A 73 0.96 12.18 -9.36
N ARG A 74 0.33 12.06 -8.19
CA ARG A 74 0.47 13.03 -7.09
C ARG A 74 1.86 13.00 -6.46
N VAL A 75 2.46 11.81 -6.32
CA VAL A 75 3.85 11.68 -5.85
C VAL A 75 4.81 12.22 -6.90
N ALA A 76 4.62 11.90 -8.18
CA ALA A 76 5.43 12.43 -9.28
C ALA A 76 5.42 13.96 -9.33
N ALA A 77 4.25 14.58 -9.13
CA ALA A 77 4.09 16.03 -9.10
C ALA A 77 4.59 16.70 -7.81
N GLY A 78 5.08 15.94 -6.81
CA GLY A 78 5.56 16.46 -5.54
C GLY A 78 4.45 16.91 -4.56
N ALA A 79 3.17 16.62 -4.84
CA ALA A 79 2.08 16.92 -3.92
C ALA A 79 2.17 16.09 -2.63
N TYR A 80 2.74 14.91 -2.73
CA TYR A 80 3.11 14.04 -1.62
C TYR A 80 4.55 13.58 -1.78
N PRO A 81 5.39 13.68 -0.74
CA PRO A 81 6.75 13.16 -0.78
C PRO A 81 6.79 11.63 -0.84
N LEU A 82 5.82 10.99 -0.21
CA LEU A 82 5.67 9.53 -0.11
C LEU A 82 4.22 9.12 -0.35
N GLY A 83 4.02 7.91 -0.89
CA GLY A 83 2.69 7.33 -1.07
C GLY A 83 2.72 5.82 -1.14
N PHE A 84 1.55 5.19 -0.97
CA PHE A 84 1.36 3.74 -0.96
C PHE A 84 0.46 3.34 -2.13
N PHE A 85 1.03 2.74 -3.17
CA PHE A 85 0.34 2.45 -4.43
C PHE A 85 0.83 1.16 -5.06
N ASP A 86 0.05 0.60 -6.01
CA ASP A 86 0.39 -0.58 -6.78
C ASP A 86 1.67 -0.38 -7.60
N ILE A 87 2.65 -1.28 -7.40
CA ILE A 87 3.95 -1.18 -8.09
C ILE A 87 3.85 -1.44 -9.58
N ASN A 88 2.89 -2.23 -10.04
CA ASN A 88 2.72 -2.53 -11.46
C ASN A 88 2.15 -1.32 -12.21
N SER A 89 1.32 -0.52 -11.54
CA SER A 89 0.90 0.78 -12.03
C SER A 89 2.07 1.76 -12.11
N LEU A 90 3.04 1.71 -11.17
CA LEU A 90 4.28 2.47 -11.27
C LEU A 90 5.11 2.03 -12.49
N VAL A 91 5.24 0.74 -12.73
CA VAL A 91 5.97 0.19 -13.91
C VAL A 91 5.39 0.79 -15.20
N LYS A 92 4.07 0.80 -15.36
CA LYS A 92 3.38 1.41 -16.51
C LYS A 92 3.56 2.92 -16.56
N PHE A 93 3.44 3.60 -15.43
CA PHE A 93 3.65 5.04 -15.32
C PHE A 93 5.05 5.45 -15.80
N ARG A 94 6.09 4.69 -15.41
CA ARG A 94 7.48 4.94 -15.79
C ARG A 94 7.75 4.70 -17.28
N ASP A 95 7.09 3.73 -17.92
CA ASP A 95 7.15 3.59 -19.38
C ASP A 95 6.53 4.81 -20.10
N GLN A 96 5.39 5.28 -19.60
CA GLN A 96 4.67 6.41 -20.20
C GLN A 96 5.34 7.78 -19.92
N ASN A 97 6.07 7.88 -18.82
CA ASN A 97 6.70 9.11 -18.32
C ASN A 97 8.15 8.83 -17.90
N PRO A 98 9.06 8.56 -18.86
CA PRO A 98 10.42 8.10 -18.56
C PRO A 98 11.28 9.12 -17.78
N GLU A 99 10.92 10.40 -17.84
CA GLU A 99 11.56 11.49 -17.07
C GLU A 99 11.11 11.53 -15.60
N GLN A 100 9.94 10.97 -15.27
CA GLN A 100 9.37 10.96 -13.92
C GLN A 100 9.95 9.79 -13.11
N LYS A 101 10.95 10.07 -12.25
CA LYS A 101 11.77 9.04 -11.59
C LYS A 101 11.19 8.50 -10.27
N VAL A 102 9.85 8.53 -10.07
CA VAL A 102 9.22 7.90 -8.88
C VAL A 102 9.71 6.47 -8.72
N GLN A 103 10.06 6.08 -7.50
CA GLN A 103 10.66 4.79 -7.17
C GLN A 103 10.03 4.21 -5.91
N ALA A 104 9.85 2.90 -5.87
CA ALA A 104 9.43 2.19 -4.68
C ALA A 104 10.61 1.92 -3.74
N VAL A 105 10.37 2.06 -2.43
CA VAL A 105 11.37 1.91 -1.37
C VAL A 105 11.03 0.80 -0.37
N MET A 106 9.78 0.29 -0.41
CA MET A 106 9.33 -0.78 0.47
C MET A 106 8.12 -1.48 -0.16
N ILE A 107 8.24 -2.77 -0.46
CA ILE A 107 7.06 -3.58 -0.84
C ILE A 107 6.24 -3.89 0.41
N VAL A 108 4.93 -3.69 0.33
CA VAL A 108 4.00 -4.01 1.41
C VAL A 108 3.21 -5.27 1.11
N TYR A 109 2.59 -5.35 -0.06
CA TYR A 109 1.90 -6.56 -0.49
C TYR A 109 2.85 -7.43 -1.31
N ASP A 110 3.45 -8.42 -0.65
CA ASP A 110 4.29 -9.42 -1.32
C ASP A 110 3.47 -10.23 -2.32
N LEU A 111 2.26 -10.66 -1.96
CA LEU A 111 1.28 -11.20 -2.90
C LEU A 111 0.20 -10.15 -3.17
N PRO A 112 -0.10 -9.86 -4.45
CA PRO A 112 -1.09 -8.85 -4.79
C PRO A 112 -2.50 -9.34 -4.45
N PRO A 113 -3.33 -8.50 -3.79
CA PRO A 113 -4.71 -8.84 -3.49
C PRO A 113 -5.66 -8.64 -4.68
N PHE A 114 -5.12 -8.55 -5.90
CA PHE A 114 -5.92 -8.31 -7.10
C PHE A 114 -6.86 -9.47 -7.38
N ALA A 115 -8.14 -9.17 -7.51
CA ALA A 115 -9.16 -10.18 -7.71
C ALA A 115 -10.25 -9.73 -8.68
N VAL A 116 -10.89 -10.71 -9.30
CA VAL A 116 -12.23 -10.60 -9.85
C VAL A 116 -13.18 -11.20 -8.84
N ILE A 117 -14.16 -10.42 -8.41
CA ILE A 117 -15.14 -10.83 -7.40
C ILE A 117 -16.51 -10.87 -8.06
N SER A 118 -17.26 -11.94 -7.83
CA SER A 118 -18.61 -12.14 -8.36
C SER A 118 -19.50 -12.75 -7.29
N LEU A 119 -20.80 -12.82 -7.56
CA LEU A 119 -21.69 -13.63 -6.75
C LEU A 119 -21.74 -15.06 -7.33
N THR A 120 -21.80 -16.08 -6.47
CA THR A 120 -21.82 -17.49 -6.86
C THR A 120 -22.92 -17.81 -7.88
N LYS A 121 -24.07 -17.12 -7.78
CA LYS A 121 -25.19 -17.22 -8.73
C LYS A 121 -24.88 -16.77 -10.15
N ALA A 122 -23.80 -15.97 -10.36
CA ALA A 122 -23.36 -15.55 -11.69
C ALA A 122 -22.68 -16.67 -12.49
N GLY A 123 -22.32 -17.78 -11.82
CA GLY A 123 -21.73 -18.96 -12.44
C GLY A 123 -20.28 -18.78 -12.94
N ILE A 124 -19.59 -17.71 -12.49
CA ILE A 124 -18.20 -17.42 -12.87
C ILE A 124 -17.27 -18.24 -11.99
N LYS A 125 -16.68 -19.30 -12.53
CA LYS A 125 -15.77 -20.23 -11.84
C LYS A 125 -14.34 -20.14 -12.38
N THR A 126 -14.16 -19.73 -13.63
CA THR A 126 -12.88 -19.60 -14.32
C THR A 126 -12.81 -18.24 -15.00
N PRO A 127 -11.62 -17.74 -15.35
CA PRO A 127 -11.49 -16.48 -16.11
C PRO A 127 -12.28 -16.44 -17.40
N ARG A 128 -12.41 -17.57 -18.10
CA ARG A 128 -13.14 -17.66 -19.37
C ARG A 128 -14.66 -17.48 -19.21
N ASP A 129 -15.21 -17.77 -18.02
CA ASP A 129 -16.64 -17.55 -17.75
C ASP A 129 -17.04 -16.06 -17.69
N LEU A 130 -16.04 -15.16 -17.76
CA LEU A 130 -16.26 -13.71 -17.86
C LEU A 130 -16.71 -13.30 -19.29
N GLU A 131 -16.49 -14.12 -20.31
CA GLU A 131 -17.00 -13.84 -21.64
C GLU A 131 -18.55 -13.74 -21.62
N GLY A 132 -19.08 -12.67 -22.21
CA GLY A 132 -20.50 -12.36 -22.19
C GLY A 132 -21.02 -11.69 -20.92
N LYS A 133 -20.15 -11.42 -19.94
CA LYS A 133 -20.49 -10.79 -18.65
C LYS A 133 -20.20 -9.29 -18.63
N VAL A 134 -20.81 -8.61 -17.65
CA VAL A 134 -20.56 -7.21 -17.34
C VAL A 134 -19.60 -7.11 -16.15
N LEU A 135 -18.44 -6.52 -16.37
CA LEU A 135 -17.42 -6.29 -15.33
C LEU A 135 -17.45 -4.83 -14.88
N GLY A 136 -17.81 -4.58 -13.64
CA GLY A 136 -17.72 -3.27 -13.00
C GLY A 136 -16.27 -2.99 -12.56
N ALA A 137 -15.62 -1.98 -13.13
CA ALA A 137 -14.22 -1.70 -12.87
C ALA A 137 -13.96 -0.19 -12.77
N PRO A 138 -13.46 0.31 -11.60
CA PRO A 138 -13.04 1.70 -11.49
C PRO A 138 -11.76 1.95 -12.29
N ALA A 139 -11.75 2.97 -13.16
CA ALA A 139 -10.58 3.28 -13.98
C ALA A 139 -9.27 3.52 -13.21
N PRO A 140 -9.26 4.16 -12.00
CA PRO A 140 -8.04 4.37 -11.23
C PRO A 140 -7.64 3.19 -10.32
N ASP A 141 -8.36 2.04 -10.37
CA ASP A 141 -8.12 0.87 -9.53
C ASP A 141 -6.84 0.11 -9.93
N GLY A 142 -5.98 -0.20 -8.95
CA GLY A 142 -4.78 -1.00 -9.15
C GLY A 142 -5.07 -2.42 -9.65
N ALA A 143 -6.16 -3.06 -9.19
CA ALA A 143 -6.57 -4.37 -9.68
C ALA A 143 -7.05 -4.32 -11.15
N TYR A 144 -7.87 -3.34 -11.51
CA TYR A 144 -8.29 -3.16 -12.90
C TYR A 144 -7.12 -2.81 -13.83
N ALA A 145 -6.12 -2.10 -13.32
CA ALA A 145 -4.91 -1.81 -14.09
C ALA A 145 -4.19 -3.08 -14.57
N GLN A 146 -4.46 -4.26 -13.98
CA GLN A 146 -3.87 -5.55 -14.38
C GLN A 146 -4.81 -6.38 -15.26
N TRP A 147 -5.99 -5.88 -15.62
CA TRP A 147 -6.99 -6.61 -16.40
C TRP A 147 -6.44 -7.20 -17.71
N LYS A 148 -5.72 -6.42 -18.51
CA LYS A 148 -5.15 -6.92 -19.78
C LYS A 148 -4.12 -8.02 -19.57
N ALA A 149 -3.31 -7.92 -18.50
CA ALA A 149 -2.36 -8.98 -18.15
C ALA A 149 -3.10 -10.28 -17.75
N PHE A 150 -4.19 -10.14 -16.99
CA PHE A 150 -5.03 -11.27 -16.60
C PHE A 150 -5.71 -11.93 -17.82
N VAL A 151 -6.28 -11.13 -18.74
CA VAL A 151 -6.84 -11.62 -19.99
C VAL A 151 -5.81 -12.40 -20.80
N LYS A 152 -4.63 -11.81 -21.01
CA LYS A 152 -3.54 -12.43 -21.78
C LYS A 152 -3.07 -13.72 -21.16
N ALA A 153 -2.88 -13.77 -19.85
CA ALA A 153 -2.44 -14.96 -19.12
C ALA A 153 -3.42 -16.13 -19.24
N ASN A 154 -4.72 -15.84 -19.38
CA ASN A 154 -5.78 -16.85 -19.41
C ASN A 154 -6.38 -17.11 -20.80
N GLY A 155 -5.96 -16.37 -21.83
CA GLY A 155 -6.29 -16.63 -23.23
C GLY A 155 -7.79 -16.56 -23.54
N PHE A 156 -8.56 -15.67 -22.89
CA PHE A 156 -9.95 -15.40 -23.23
C PHE A 156 -10.10 -14.07 -23.97
N ASP A 157 -11.25 -13.86 -24.61
CA ASP A 157 -11.52 -12.70 -25.44
C ASP A 157 -12.15 -11.57 -24.60
N ASP A 158 -11.36 -10.53 -24.28
CA ASP A 158 -11.85 -9.39 -23.50
C ASP A 158 -12.85 -8.52 -24.26
N ALA A 159 -12.89 -8.58 -25.61
CA ALA A 159 -13.92 -7.89 -26.39
C ALA A 159 -15.33 -8.43 -26.13
N LYS A 160 -15.44 -9.64 -25.59
CA LYS A 160 -16.69 -10.23 -25.14
C LYS A 160 -17.08 -9.86 -23.72
N VAL A 161 -16.21 -9.18 -22.96
CA VAL A 161 -16.49 -8.71 -21.61
C VAL A 161 -16.91 -7.25 -21.67
N LYS A 162 -18.13 -6.94 -21.28
CA LYS A 162 -18.56 -5.53 -21.21
C LYS A 162 -17.95 -4.88 -19.97
N ILE A 163 -17.02 -3.94 -20.18
CA ILE A 163 -16.45 -3.16 -19.08
C ILE A 163 -17.39 -1.99 -18.77
N GLU A 164 -17.86 -1.93 -17.52
CA GLU A 164 -18.63 -0.80 -16.98
C GLU A 164 -17.70 0.01 -16.06
N ASN A 165 -17.38 1.25 -16.45
CA ASN A 165 -16.59 2.13 -15.59
C ASN A 165 -17.46 2.64 -14.44
N VAL A 166 -17.28 2.04 -13.27
CA VAL A 166 -18.02 2.36 -12.04
C VAL A 166 -17.15 3.14 -11.07
N GLY A 167 -17.76 4.03 -10.28
CA GLY A 167 -17.06 4.68 -9.19
C GLY A 167 -16.85 3.73 -8.01
N PHE A 168 -15.77 3.91 -7.27
CA PHE A 168 -15.47 3.09 -6.07
C PHE A 168 -16.64 2.99 -5.06
N PRO A 169 -17.38 4.07 -4.73
CA PRO A 169 -18.45 3.98 -3.75
C PRO A 169 -19.63 3.10 -4.16
N VAL A 170 -19.82 2.87 -5.46
CA VAL A 170 -20.97 2.12 -6.00
C VAL A 170 -20.60 0.74 -6.54
N ARG A 171 -19.32 0.39 -6.57
CA ARG A 171 -18.81 -0.85 -7.14
C ARG A 171 -19.46 -2.09 -6.52
N GLU A 172 -19.30 -2.29 -5.22
CA GLU A 172 -19.89 -3.41 -4.50
C GLU A 172 -21.43 -3.34 -4.43
N PRO A 173 -22.07 -2.18 -4.19
CA PRO A 173 -23.52 -2.05 -4.33
C PRO A 173 -24.06 -2.46 -5.69
N MET A 174 -23.37 -2.14 -6.81
CA MET A 174 -23.81 -2.56 -8.15
C MET A 174 -23.74 -4.07 -8.33
N LEU A 175 -22.69 -4.73 -7.82
CA LEU A 175 -22.59 -6.19 -7.83
C LEU A 175 -23.68 -6.82 -6.96
N ALA A 176 -23.90 -6.32 -5.75
CA ALA A 176 -24.93 -6.81 -4.83
C ALA A 176 -26.34 -6.73 -5.44
N GLN A 177 -26.61 -5.66 -6.21
CA GLN A 177 -27.88 -5.43 -6.89
C GLN A 177 -27.99 -6.18 -8.25
N GLY A 178 -26.93 -6.87 -8.70
CA GLY A 178 -26.92 -7.57 -10.00
C GLY A 178 -26.88 -6.63 -11.21
N LYS A 179 -26.43 -5.38 -11.05
CA LYS A 179 -26.22 -4.42 -12.15
C LYS A 179 -24.97 -4.70 -12.95
N VAL A 180 -24.00 -5.39 -12.34
CA VAL A 180 -22.82 -5.98 -12.94
C VAL A 180 -22.70 -7.42 -12.49
N ASP A 181 -22.07 -8.30 -13.29
CA ASP A 181 -21.91 -9.72 -13.00
C ASP A 181 -20.66 -9.99 -12.14
N ALA A 182 -19.65 -9.17 -12.31
CA ALA A 182 -18.40 -9.23 -11.56
C ALA A 182 -17.82 -7.82 -11.38
N ILE A 183 -16.84 -7.70 -10.47
CA ILE A 183 -16.07 -6.48 -10.24
C ILE A 183 -14.59 -6.80 -10.14
N THR A 184 -13.72 -5.83 -10.48
CA THR A 184 -12.32 -5.87 -10.05
C THR A 184 -12.16 -5.18 -8.70
N GLY A 185 -11.18 -5.63 -7.90
CA GLY A 185 -10.86 -5.00 -6.63
C GLY A 185 -9.78 -5.76 -5.86
N PHE A 186 -9.49 -5.27 -4.66
CA PHE A 186 -8.65 -6.00 -3.72
C PHE A 186 -9.53 -7.01 -2.96
N SER A 187 -9.09 -8.26 -2.92
CA SER A 187 -9.86 -9.38 -2.36
C SER A 187 -10.45 -9.07 -0.99
N PHE A 188 -9.61 -8.62 -0.04
CA PHE A 188 -10.04 -8.30 1.31
C PHE A 188 -10.96 -7.05 1.38
N SER A 189 -10.77 -6.03 0.54
CA SER A 189 -11.64 -4.85 0.54
C SER A 189 -13.02 -5.18 -0.01
N SER A 190 -13.10 -5.72 -1.22
CA SER A 190 -14.38 -6.01 -1.86
C SER A 190 -15.16 -7.10 -1.18
N TYR A 191 -14.49 -8.16 -0.66
CA TYR A 191 -15.16 -9.21 0.09
C TYR A 191 -15.90 -8.66 1.32
N PHE A 192 -15.20 -7.92 2.18
CA PHE A 192 -15.81 -7.37 3.39
C PHE A 192 -16.82 -6.25 3.09
N ASN A 193 -16.61 -5.47 2.01
CA ASN A 193 -17.62 -4.50 1.58
C ASN A 193 -18.92 -5.19 1.10
N LEU A 194 -18.85 -6.36 0.46
CA LEU A 194 -20.04 -7.14 0.09
C LEU A 194 -20.76 -7.68 1.32
N LEU A 195 -20.03 -8.15 2.35
CA LEU A 195 -20.66 -8.54 3.63
C LEU A 195 -21.41 -7.35 4.25
N GLN A 196 -20.83 -6.14 4.22
CA GLN A 196 -21.52 -4.92 4.67
C GLN A 196 -22.74 -4.54 3.80
N ASN A 197 -22.77 -4.97 2.56
CA ASN A 197 -23.94 -4.87 1.68
C ASN A 197 -24.95 -6.05 1.86
N ASN A 198 -24.88 -6.77 2.98
CA ASN A 198 -25.75 -7.90 3.35
C ASN A 198 -25.66 -9.10 2.39
N ILE A 199 -24.56 -9.25 1.66
CA ILE A 199 -24.29 -10.48 0.90
C ILE A 199 -23.66 -11.50 1.84
N LYS A 200 -24.16 -12.73 1.85
CA LYS A 200 -23.60 -13.80 2.68
C LYS A 200 -22.27 -14.28 2.14
N SER A 201 -21.39 -14.75 3.01
CA SER A 201 -20.05 -15.23 2.64
C SER A 201 -20.08 -16.37 1.60
N GLU A 202 -21.03 -17.29 1.72
CA GLU A 202 -21.24 -18.40 0.78
C GLU A 202 -21.69 -17.98 -0.62
N ASP A 203 -22.24 -16.77 -0.73
CA ASP A 203 -22.68 -16.19 -2.00
C ASP A 203 -21.61 -15.39 -2.72
N ILE A 204 -20.42 -15.21 -2.11
CA ILE A 204 -19.30 -14.43 -2.68
C ILE A 204 -18.28 -15.39 -3.27
N SER A 205 -17.92 -15.18 -4.53
CA SER A 205 -16.81 -15.84 -5.21
C SER A 205 -15.67 -14.85 -5.40
N VAL A 206 -14.48 -15.22 -4.91
CA VAL A 206 -13.25 -14.43 -5.06
C VAL A 206 -12.27 -15.21 -5.93
N MET A 207 -11.94 -14.67 -7.08
CA MET A 207 -10.95 -15.19 -8.02
C MET A 207 -9.70 -14.34 -7.93
N LEU A 208 -8.67 -14.81 -7.21
CA LEU A 208 -7.39 -14.11 -7.14
C LEU A 208 -6.67 -14.21 -8.49
N MET A 209 -6.24 -13.09 -9.03
CA MET A 209 -5.52 -13.09 -10.31
C MET A 209 -4.20 -13.86 -10.24
N SER A 210 -3.56 -13.91 -9.05
CA SER A 210 -2.35 -14.70 -8.82
C SER A 210 -2.53 -16.19 -9.02
N ASP A 211 -3.71 -16.73 -8.76
CA ASP A 211 -4.02 -18.16 -8.96
C ASP A 211 -4.17 -18.51 -10.45
N TYR A 212 -4.24 -17.48 -11.29
CA TYR A 212 -4.47 -17.59 -12.73
C TYR A 212 -3.34 -16.93 -13.54
N GLY A 213 -2.10 -17.15 -13.14
CA GLY A 213 -0.91 -16.83 -13.94
C GLY A 213 -0.39 -15.40 -13.83
N ILE A 214 -0.92 -14.60 -12.88
CA ILE A 214 -0.40 -13.25 -12.61
C ILE A 214 0.70 -13.32 -11.55
N VAL A 215 1.96 -13.18 -11.99
CA VAL A 215 3.16 -13.25 -11.13
C VAL A 215 3.64 -11.84 -10.82
N LEU A 216 2.91 -11.13 -9.96
CA LEU A 216 3.17 -9.73 -9.63
C LEU A 216 3.44 -9.56 -8.12
N TYR A 217 3.97 -8.39 -7.76
CA TYR A 217 3.84 -7.80 -6.43
C TYR A 217 2.60 -6.92 -6.37
N GLY A 218 2.15 -6.58 -5.16
CA GLY A 218 1.08 -5.61 -4.97
C GLY A 218 1.60 -4.22 -4.63
N ASN A 219 0.99 -3.56 -3.64
CA ASN A 219 1.33 -2.20 -3.29
C ASN A 219 2.67 -2.07 -2.57
N ALA A 220 3.32 -0.93 -2.86
CA ALA A 220 4.59 -0.52 -2.30
C ALA A 220 4.53 0.92 -1.79
N ILE A 221 5.38 1.25 -0.84
CA ILE A 221 5.68 2.64 -0.51
C ILE A 221 6.59 3.19 -1.59
N MET A 222 6.18 4.31 -2.18
CA MET A 222 6.88 5.02 -3.24
C MET A 222 7.31 6.40 -2.75
N VAL A 223 8.35 6.91 -3.35
CA VAL A 223 8.92 8.21 -3.00
C VAL A 223 9.09 9.08 -4.23
N ASN A 224 8.88 10.39 -4.04
CA ASN A 224 9.29 11.40 -5.02
C ASN A 224 10.83 11.44 -5.07
N PRO A 225 11.47 11.35 -6.25
CA PRO A 225 12.92 11.24 -6.35
C PRO A 225 13.66 12.47 -5.86
N ASP A 226 13.13 13.66 -6.10
CA ASP A 226 13.77 14.91 -5.66
C ASP A 226 13.71 15.03 -4.13
N PHE A 227 12.57 14.60 -3.54
CA PHE A 227 12.46 14.53 -2.08
C PHE A 227 13.44 13.51 -1.48
N ALA A 228 13.54 12.31 -2.07
CA ALA A 228 14.47 11.27 -1.59
C ALA A 228 15.93 11.75 -1.64
N LYS A 229 16.32 12.39 -2.74
CA LYS A 229 17.67 12.94 -2.94
C LYS A 229 17.98 14.05 -1.93
N ALA A 230 17.04 14.94 -1.68
CA ALA A 230 17.21 16.05 -0.74
C ALA A 230 17.14 15.60 0.73
N ASN A 231 16.40 14.53 1.03
CA ASN A 231 16.04 14.12 2.38
C ASN A 231 16.22 12.61 2.63
N PRO A 232 17.36 11.98 2.32
CA PRO A 232 17.52 10.53 2.40
C PRO A 232 17.33 9.99 3.83
N LYS A 233 17.73 10.75 4.85
CA LYS A 233 17.54 10.37 6.26
C LYS A 233 16.06 10.35 6.66
N ILE A 234 15.25 11.26 6.12
CA ILE A 234 13.81 11.32 6.36
C ILE A 234 13.14 10.10 5.75
N VAL A 235 13.47 9.73 4.50
CA VAL A 235 12.92 8.54 3.84
C VAL A 235 13.30 7.27 4.61
N ALA A 236 14.57 7.11 4.99
CA ALA A 236 15.02 5.96 5.77
C ALA A 236 14.33 5.89 7.15
N GLY A 237 14.18 7.02 7.84
CA GLY A 237 13.44 7.12 9.12
C GLY A 237 11.97 6.75 8.97
N PHE A 238 11.31 7.25 7.91
CA PHE A 238 9.92 6.90 7.59
C PHE A 238 9.76 5.39 7.37
N VAL A 239 10.63 4.78 6.58
CA VAL A 239 10.60 3.34 6.29
C VAL A 239 10.83 2.51 7.56
N ARG A 240 11.82 2.86 8.40
CA ARG A 240 12.08 2.16 9.68
C ARG A 240 10.88 2.24 10.63
N ALA A 241 10.30 3.42 10.80
CA ALA A 241 9.13 3.62 11.65
C ALA A 241 7.92 2.83 11.15
N THR A 242 7.70 2.85 9.83
CA THR A 242 6.62 2.08 9.19
C THR A 242 6.80 0.58 9.41
N ILE A 243 8.01 0.04 9.24
CA ILE A 243 8.31 -1.38 9.49
C ILE A 243 8.00 -1.77 10.93
N LYS A 244 8.34 -0.95 11.93
CA LYS A 244 7.95 -1.18 13.33
C LYS A 244 6.42 -1.26 13.49
N GLY A 245 5.68 -0.41 12.80
CA GLY A 245 4.22 -0.46 12.75
C GLY A 245 3.70 -1.78 12.16
N PHE A 246 4.33 -2.30 11.09
CA PHE A 246 3.99 -3.60 10.51
C PHE A 246 4.29 -4.76 11.46
N ILE A 247 5.45 -4.75 12.11
CA ILE A 247 5.84 -5.79 13.10
C ILE A 247 4.83 -5.84 14.23
N ASP A 248 4.50 -4.71 14.83
CA ASP A 248 3.54 -4.64 15.94
C ASP A 248 2.12 -5.03 15.50
N THR A 249 1.70 -4.61 14.31
CA THR A 249 0.40 -4.98 13.76
C THR A 249 0.29 -6.47 13.47
N ALA A 250 1.33 -7.08 12.92
CA ALA A 250 1.35 -8.52 12.66
C ALA A 250 1.36 -9.35 13.96
N LYS A 251 2.01 -8.83 15.01
CA LYS A 251 2.08 -9.46 16.32
C LYS A 251 0.76 -9.40 17.09
N ASP A 252 0.05 -8.28 17.01
CA ASP A 252 -1.21 -8.04 17.76
C ASP A 252 -2.18 -7.20 16.90
N PRO A 253 -2.87 -7.84 15.92
CA PRO A 253 -3.84 -7.15 15.07
C PRO A 253 -5.06 -6.62 15.83
N GLU A 254 -5.44 -7.27 16.96
CA GLU A 254 -6.53 -6.83 17.83
C GLU A 254 -6.24 -5.47 18.48
N SER A 255 -5.02 -5.26 18.92
CA SER A 255 -4.59 -3.95 19.44
C SER A 255 -4.43 -2.94 18.30
N ALA A 256 -3.87 -3.37 17.17
CA ALA A 256 -3.57 -2.50 16.03
C ALA A 256 -4.82 -1.87 15.40
N ILE A 257 -5.93 -2.63 15.35
CA ILE A 257 -7.16 -2.13 14.72
C ILE A 257 -7.73 -0.91 15.45
N LYS A 258 -7.47 -0.74 16.74
CA LYS A 258 -7.89 0.43 17.52
C LYS A 258 -7.34 1.74 16.94
N SER A 259 -6.15 1.69 16.31
CA SER A 259 -5.55 2.85 15.65
C SER A 259 -6.31 3.25 14.37
N VAL A 260 -6.92 2.30 13.68
CA VAL A 260 -7.82 2.58 12.55
C VAL A 260 -9.12 3.18 13.05
N MET A 261 -9.73 2.57 14.08
CA MET A 261 -11.02 3.01 14.64
C MET A 261 -10.98 4.46 15.13
N LYS A 262 -9.86 4.93 15.67
CA LYS A 262 -9.68 6.35 16.04
C LYS A 262 -9.78 7.32 14.85
N ARG A 263 -9.63 6.84 13.61
CA ARG A 263 -9.57 7.64 12.37
C ARG A 263 -10.71 7.33 11.40
N ASN A 264 -11.48 6.29 11.70
CA ASN A 264 -12.67 5.89 10.96
C ASN A 264 -13.74 5.41 11.96
N GLU A 265 -14.33 6.38 12.68
CA GLU A 265 -15.29 6.13 13.76
C GLU A 265 -16.59 5.45 13.30
N THR A 266 -16.89 5.50 12.00
CA THR A 266 -18.10 4.89 11.42
C THR A 266 -17.88 3.45 10.97
N ALA A 267 -16.65 2.93 11.01
CA ALA A 267 -16.34 1.57 10.61
C ALA A 267 -16.78 0.54 11.68
N ASP A 268 -17.11 -0.67 11.22
CA ASP A 268 -17.33 -1.83 12.09
C ASP A 268 -15.97 -2.44 12.49
N GLU A 269 -15.63 -2.38 13.76
CA GLU A 269 -14.34 -2.85 14.27
C GLU A 269 -14.09 -4.32 13.96
N LYS A 270 -15.12 -5.18 14.07
CA LYS A 270 -14.97 -6.62 13.80
C LYS A 270 -14.65 -6.85 12.32
N ILE A 271 -15.36 -6.18 11.43
CA ILE A 271 -15.14 -6.28 9.98
C ILE A 271 -13.73 -5.77 9.63
N GLU A 272 -13.31 -4.64 10.20
CA GLU A 272 -11.99 -4.08 9.91
C GLU A 272 -10.85 -4.95 10.48
N LEU A 273 -11.06 -5.60 11.63
CA LEU A 273 -10.12 -6.58 12.18
C LEU A 273 -10.02 -7.82 11.28
N ASP A 274 -11.14 -8.37 10.84
CA ASP A 274 -11.17 -9.55 9.96
C ASP A 274 -10.51 -9.22 8.60
N ARG A 275 -10.77 -8.03 8.06
CA ARG A 275 -10.11 -7.48 6.85
C ARG A 275 -8.60 -7.37 7.04
N LEU A 276 -8.14 -6.82 8.16
CA LEU A 276 -6.72 -6.72 8.50
C LEU A 276 -6.07 -8.10 8.57
N LYS A 277 -6.69 -9.05 9.26
CA LYS A 277 -6.20 -10.42 9.37
C LYS A 277 -6.10 -11.11 8.01
N MET A 278 -7.09 -10.91 7.15
CA MET A 278 -7.05 -11.43 5.78
C MET A 278 -5.88 -10.83 4.98
N ALA A 279 -5.70 -9.51 5.03
CA ALA A 279 -4.58 -8.85 4.33
C ALA A 279 -3.21 -9.29 4.87
N LEU A 280 -3.07 -9.44 6.20
CA LEU A 280 -1.85 -9.94 6.81
C LEU A 280 -1.54 -11.37 6.35
N ARG A 281 -2.53 -12.26 6.38
CA ARG A 281 -2.38 -13.67 6.01
C ARG A 281 -2.05 -13.86 4.53
N ASP A 282 -2.79 -13.17 3.65
CA ASP A 282 -2.81 -13.48 2.22
C ASP A 282 -1.83 -12.61 1.41
N SER A 283 -1.50 -11.41 1.89
CA SER A 283 -0.71 -10.46 1.09
C SER A 283 0.57 -9.97 1.77
N ILE A 284 0.61 -9.87 3.11
CA ILE A 284 1.71 -9.20 3.82
C ILE A 284 2.66 -10.22 4.46
N ALA A 285 2.16 -11.06 5.38
CA ALA A 285 2.98 -11.99 6.16
C ALA A 285 3.13 -13.36 5.45
N THR A 286 3.49 -13.32 4.17
CA THR A 286 3.71 -14.51 3.34
C THR A 286 4.89 -15.35 3.84
N PRO A 287 5.03 -16.60 3.41
CA PRO A 287 6.21 -17.41 3.72
C PRO A 287 7.52 -16.72 3.33
N TRP A 288 7.55 -16.03 2.17
CA TRP A 288 8.73 -15.29 1.74
C TRP A 288 9.08 -14.15 2.68
N VAL A 289 8.09 -13.35 3.07
CA VAL A 289 8.26 -12.20 4.00
C VAL A 289 8.70 -12.69 5.38
N LYS A 290 8.13 -13.77 5.89
CA LYS A 290 8.56 -14.37 7.19
C LYS A 290 10.02 -14.81 7.16
N ALA A 291 10.49 -15.32 6.04
CA ALA A 291 11.89 -15.74 5.86
C ALA A 291 12.85 -14.55 5.67
N ASN A 292 12.44 -13.53 4.87
CA ASN A 292 13.34 -12.48 4.36
C ASN A 292 13.08 -11.08 4.96
N GLY A 293 12.00 -10.92 5.74
CA GLY A 293 11.56 -9.64 6.29
C GLY A 293 10.70 -8.84 5.31
N VAL A 294 9.80 -8.01 5.86
CA VAL A 294 8.90 -7.15 5.08
C VAL A 294 9.69 -6.07 4.32
N GLY A 295 9.19 -5.66 3.18
CA GLY A 295 9.68 -4.51 2.41
C GLY A 295 10.60 -4.82 1.26
N GLY A 296 11.24 -6.01 1.24
CA GLY A 296 12.16 -6.40 0.16
C GLY A 296 11.47 -7.04 -1.04
N ILE A 297 12.27 -7.44 -2.02
CA ILE A 297 11.84 -8.19 -3.20
C ILE A 297 12.70 -9.44 -3.40
N ASP A 298 12.13 -10.45 -4.02
CA ASP A 298 12.89 -11.46 -4.79
C ASP A 298 13.18 -10.88 -6.17
N ALA A 299 14.44 -10.68 -6.50
CA ALA A 299 14.86 -10.01 -7.74
C ALA A 299 14.41 -10.78 -9.00
N ALA A 300 14.45 -12.11 -8.97
CA ALA A 300 14.05 -12.94 -10.09
C ALA A 300 12.54 -12.89 -10.33
N ARG A 301 11.75 -12.92 -9.25
CA ARG A 301 10.30 -12.72 -9.31
C ARG A 301 9.94 -11.32 -9.80
N PHE A 302 10.62 -10.27 -9.32
CA PHE A 302 10.34 -8.92 -9.75
C PHE A 302 10.69 -8.69 -11.24
N ALA A 303 11.78 -9.29 -11.73
CA ALA A 303 12.11 -9.26 -13.15
C ALA A 303 11.01 -9.91 -14.00
N LYS A 304 10.51 -11.10 -13.60
CA LYS A 304 9.37 -11.76 -14.27
C LYS A 304 8.09 -10.92 -14.23
N SER A 305 7.83 -10.25 -13.11
CA SER A 305 6.72 -9.32 -12.95
C SER A 305 6.81 -8.16 -13.96
N LEU A 306 8.00 -7.57 -14.08
CA LEU A 306 8.28 -6.53 -15.04
C LEU A 306 8.10 -7.02 -16.49
N ASP A 307 8.61 -8.22 -16.82
CA ASP A 307 8.43 -8.84 -18.14
C ASP A 307 6.96 -9.01 -18.46
N GLN A 308 6.17 -9.58 -17.54
CA GLN A 308 4.73 -9.81 -17.75
C GLN A 308 3.96 -8.52 -18.05
N ILE A 309 4.26 -7.45 -17.34
CA ILE A 309 3.62 -6.14 -17.55
C ILE A 309 4.12 -5.52 -18.87
N ALA A 310 5.43 -5.49 -19.10
CA ALA A 310 6.02 -4.90 -20.28
C ALA A 310 5.52 -5.53 -21.58
N ASP A 311 5.48 -6.87 -21.61
CA ASP A 311 5.00 -7.64 -22.77
C ASP A 311 3.48 -7.50 -22.99
N THR A 312 2.72 -7.24 -21.93
CA THR A 312 1.27 -7.05 -22.04
C THR A 312 0.90 -5.70 -22.60
N TYR A 313 1.65 -4.66 -22.19
CA TYR A 313 1.35 -3.27 -22.55
C TYR A 313 2.29 -2.71 -23.62
N GLU A 314 3.14 -3.56 -24.24
CA GLU A 314 4.02 -3.21 -25.37
C GLU A 314 4.86 -1.97 -25.09
N PHE A 315 5.62 -2.00 -24.01
CA PHE A 315 6.39 -0.86 -23.50
C PHE A 315 7.38 -0.31 -24.53
N LYS A 316 7.41 1.01 -24.63
CA LYS A 316 8.35 1.75 -25.47
C LYS A 316 9.62 2.18 -24.71
N ASN A 317 9.47 2.50 -23.44
CA ASN A 317 10.54 2.98 -22.56
C ASN A 317 10.66 2.05 -21.35
N ARG A 318 10.86 0.76 -21.59
CA ARG A 318 10.90 -0.24 -20.54
C ARG A 318 11.89 0.14 -19.42
N PRO A 319 11.41 0.40 -18.18
CA PRO A 319 12.29 0.68 -17.06
C PRO A 319 13.05 -0.59 -16.65
N LYS A 320 14.20 -0.43 -15.99
CA LYS A 320 14.91 -1.52 -15.34
C LYS A 320 14.39 -1.72 -13.92
N VAL A 321 14.70 -2.87 -13.31
CA VAL A 321 14.31 -3.19 -11.93
C VAL A 321 14.82 -2.12 -10.94
N GLU A 322 16.07 -1.72 -11.07
CA GLU A 322 16.73 -0.71 -10.24
C GLU A 322 16.16 0.71 -10.42
N ASP A 323 15.49 0.97 -11.53
CA ASP A 323 14.75 2.22 -11.75
C ASP A 323 13.41 2.27 -10.99
N LEU A 324 12.89 1.10 -10.63
CA LEU A 324 11.56 0.92 -10.04
C LEU A 324 11.59 0.70 -8.55
N PHE A 325 12.63 0.02 -8.05
CA PHE A 325 12.76 -0.35 -6.65
C PHE A 325 14.20 -0.21 -6.16
N THR A 326 14.36 0.35 -4.94
CA THR A 326 15.63 0.42 -4.25
C THR A 326 15.54 -0.13 -2.83
N THR A 327 16.59 -0.80 -2.39
CA THR A 327 16.76 -1.28 -1.02
C THR A 327 17.50 -0.28 -0.13
N GLU A 328 17.93 0.87 -0.66
CA GLU A 328 18.79 1.85 0.02
C GLU A 328 18.24 2.31 1.38
N PHE A 329 16.91 2.41 1.49
CA PHE A 329 16.24 2.91 2.68
C PHE A 329 15.75 1.79 3.62
N LEU A 330 15.92 0.53 3.22
CA LEU A 330 15.50 -0.60 4.05
C LEU A 330 16.54 -0.92 5.14
N PRO A 331 16.13 -1.10 6.39
CA PRO A 331 17.03 -1.67 7.41
C PRO A 331 17.39 -3.12 7.06
N PRO A 332 18.42 -3.70 7.72
CA PRO A 332 18.79 -5.09 7.53
C PRO A 332 17.62 -6.06 7.72
N ALA A 333 17.62 -7.18 6.98
CA ALA A 333 16.51 -8.15 7.00
C ALA A 333 16.12 -8.65 8.42
N PRO A 334 17.05 -8.89 9.37
CA PRO A 334 16.66 -9.28 10.74
C PRO A 334 15.79 -8.27 11.48
N GLU A 335 15.92 -6.96 11.16
CA GLU A 335 15.14 -5.87 11.77
C GLU A 335 13.75 -5.70 11.14
N ARG A 336 13.44 -6.47 10.09
CA ARG A 336 12.20 -6.38 9.30
C ARG A 336 11.33 -7.63 9.39
N LYS A 337 11.64 -8.58 10.27
CA LYS A 337 10.87 -9.82 10.42
C LYS A 337 9.55 -9.57 11.14
N LEU A 338 8.46 -10.11 10.54
CA LEU A 338 7.11 -10.08 11.10
C LEU A 338 6.87 -11.25 12.05
#